data_be22194662979fef34c3f411d55b40e2
#
_entry.id   be22194662979fef34c3f411d55b40e2
#
_cell.length_a   1.000
_cell.length_b   1.000
_cell.length_c   1.000
_cell.angle_alpha   90.00
_cell.angle_beta   90.00
_cell.angle_gamma   90.00
#
_symmetry.space_group_name_H-M   'P 1'
#
loop_
_entity.id
_entity.type
_entity.pdbx_description
1 polymer ?
#
loop_
_entity_poly.entity_id
_entity_poly.type
_entity_poly.pdbx_seq_one_letter_code
_entity_poly.pdbx_strand_id
1 'polypeptide(L)'
;MQNGLVIIMKSSNSKKMGRPTKLTAEMQSEIVELIKAGNYIETACAVAGLHKSTFYDWMKIADASTNKNKYTNFSDAVKKAMAWSEARDVAIIARHSEKYWQAAAWRLERKYPDKWGRQKMEIQHSGKIDAEVSHIADTDREVIKRALALVAQTAKQTVEYDEDSEDDST
;
A
#
# COMPACT_ATOMS: atom_id res chain seq x y z
N MET A 1 10.74 -31.06 77.94
CA MET A 1 9.78 -30.58 76.94
C MET A 1 10.54 -29.60 76.00
N GLN A 2 10.99 -30.05 74.83
CA GLN A 2 11.74 -29.23 73.86
C GLN A 2 10.81 -28.96 72.71
N ASN A 3 10.42 -27.68 72.54
CA ASN A 3 9.66 -27.20 71.40
C ASN A 3 10.60 -26.93 70.24
N GLY A 4 10.60 -27.85 69.25
CA GLY A 4 11.29 -27.67 68.00
C GLY A 4 10.59 -26.65 67.10
N LEU A 5 11.20 -25.52 66.89
CA LEU A 5 10.76 -24.47 65.93
C LEU A 5 11.07 -24.92 64.51
N VAL A 6 10.05 -25.35 63.76
CA VAL A 6 10.21 -25.67 62.34
C VAL A 6 10.16 -24.36 61.54
N ILE A 7 11.33 -23.89 61.07
CA ILE A 7 11.44 -22.77 60.15
C ILE A 7 11.11 -23.24 58.73
N ILE A 8 9.91 -22.94 58.25
CA ILE A 8 9.52 -23.14 56.84
C ILE A 8 10.19 -22.07 56.02
N MET A 9 11.31 -22.40 55.35
CA MET A 9 11.90 -21.54 54.31
C MET A 9 10.97 -21.50 53.13
N LYS A 10 10.22 -20.39 52.91
CA LYS A 10 9.53 -20.08 51.67
C LYS A 10 10.58 -19.85 50.58
N SER A 11 10.78 -20.84 49.67
CA SER A 11 11.49 -20.67 48.44
C SER A 11 10.83 -19.59 47.59
N SER A 12 11.41 -18.41 47.52
CA SER A 12 11.01 -17.34 46.62
C SER A 12 11.46 -17.72 45.19
N ASN A 13 10.59 -18.46 44.49
CA ASN A 13 10.80 -18.69 43.05
C ASN A 13 10.58 -17.35 42.30
N SER A 14 11.63 -16.52 42.28
CA SER A 14 11.61 -15.28 41.47
C SER A 14 11.62 -15.69 39.99
N LYS A 15 10.42 -15.72 39.39
CA LYS A 15 10.29 -15.84 37.93
C LYS A 15 11.16 -14.74 37.31
N LYS A 16 12.22 -15.13 36.58
CA LYS A 16 12.99 -14.20 35.76
C LYS A 16 12.01 -13.47 34.84
N MET A 17 11.70 -12.21 35.13
CA MET A 17 10.89 -11.37 34.27
C MET A 17 11.70 -11.08 33.03
N GLY A 18 11.25 -11.62 31.88
CA GLY A 18 11.80 -11.28 30.57
C GLY A 18 11.61 -9.78 30.25
N ARG A 19 12.25 -9.30 29.18
CA ARG A 19 12.07 -7.92 28.72
C ARG A 19 10.60 -7.59 28.60
N PRO A 20 10.12 -6.43 29.14
CA PRO A 20 8.73 -6.00 29.00
C PRO A 20 8.31 -6.00 27.54
N THR A 21 7.12 -6.53 27.28
CA THR A 21 6.56 -6.53 25.92
C THR A 21 6.16 -5.12 25.53
N LYS A 22 6.33 -4.75 24.26
CA LYS A 22 5.87 -3.48 23.72
C LYS A 22 4.34 -3.39 23.59
N LEU A 23 3.63 -4.53 23.63
CA LEU A 23 2.15 -4.55 23.58
C LEU A 23 1.59 -4.10 24.93
N THR A 24 1.43 -2.79 25.11
CA THR A 24 0.72 -2.17 26.24
C THR A 24 -0.76 -2.02 25.90
N ALA A 25 -1.59 -1.76 26.90
CA ALA A 25 -3.01 -1.54 26.71
C ALA A 25 -3.30 -0.27 25.88
N GLU A 26 -2.50 0.78 26.11
CA GLU A 26 -2.59 2.05 25.38
C GLU A 26 -2.27 1.88 23.90
N MET A 27 -1.13 1.24 23.58
CA MET A 27 -0.73 0.96 22.19
C MET A 27 -1.75 0.06 21.48
N GLN A 28 -2.27 -0.95 22.18
CA GLN A 28 -3.34 -1.80 21.65
C GLN A 28 -4.58 -0.99 21.29
N SER A 29 -5.04 -0.12 22.20
CA SER A 29 -6.21 0.73 21.98
C SER A 29 -6.00 1.68 20.82
N GLU A 30 -4.86 2.34 20.75
CA GLU A 30 -4.50 3.29 19.67
C GLU A 30 -4.52 2.62 18.30
N ILE A 31 -3.85 1.47 18.15
CA ILE A 31 -3.82 0.74 16.87
C ILE A 31 -5.23 0.28 16.48
N VAL A 32 -6.01 -0.26 17.41
CA VAL A 32 -7.37 -0.75 17.16
C VAL A 32 -8.30 0.39 16.73
N GLU A 33 -8.25 1.55 17.37
CA GLU A 33 -9.09 2.70 17.00
C GLU A 33 -8.68 3.27 15.62
N LEU A 34 -7.39 3.32 15.29
CA LEU A 34 -6.93 3.73 13.97
C LEU A 34 -7.42 2.79 12.85
N ILE A 35 -7.36 1.47 13.09
CA ILE A 35 -7.87 0.47 12.14
C ILE A 35 -9.40 0.58 12.01
N LYS A 36 -10.12 0.76 13.11
CA LYS A 36 -11.56 0.96 13.12
C LYS A 36 -11.98 2.23 12.40
N ALA A 37 -11.13 3.27 12.41
CA ALA A 37 -11.30 4.48 11.61
C ALA A 37 -11.10 4.28 10.11
N GLY A 38 -10.60 3.11 9.65
CA GLY A 38 -10.41 2.77 8.24
C GLY A 38 -8.97 2.87 7.75
N ASN A 39 -8.01 3.10 8.64
CA ASN A 39 -6.61 3.15 8.25
C ASN A 39 -6.06 1.75 7.97
N TYR A 40 -5.09 1.67 7.06
CA TYR A 40 -4.30 0.45 6.85
C TYR A 40 -3.48 0.10 8.09
N ILE A 41 -3.21 -1.20 8.28
CA ILE A 41 -2.43 -1.71 9.41
C ILE A 41 -1.05 -1.02 9.49
N GLU A 42 -0.37 -0.86 8.36
CA GLU A 42 0.94 -0.20 8.30
C GLU A 42 0.87 1.25 8.77
N THR A 43 -0.18 1.98 8.38
CA THR A 43 -0.41 3.37 8.80
C THR A 43 -0.69 3.44 10.30
N ALA A 44 -1.56 2.56 10.81
CA ALA A 44 -1.87 2.49 12.22
C ALA A 44 -0.63 2.17 13.08
N CYS A 45 0.20 1.22 12.61
CA CYS A 45 1.47 0.90 13.27
C CYS A 45 2.44 2.09 13.28
N ALA A 46 2.57 2.79 12.15
CA ALA A 46 3.48 3.94 12.03
C ALA A 46 3.08 5.08 12.97
N VAL A 47 1.78 5.38 13.07
CA VAL A 47 1.26 6.40 14.01
C VAL A 47 1.52 6.01 15.46
N ALA A 48 1.28 4.75 15.83
CA ALA A 48 1.54 4.24 17.18
C ALA A 48 3.05 4.01 17.48
N GLY A 49 3.96 4.38 16.58
CA GLY A 49 5.41 4.19 16.78
C GLY A 49 5.85 2.72 16.79
N LEU A 50 5.09 1.83 16.15
CA LEU A 50 5.36 0.41 16.07
C LEU A 50 5.82 0.01 14.67
N HIS A 51 6.88 -0.79 14.56
CA HIS A 51 7.25 -1.36 13.27
C HIS A 51 6.27 -2.47 12.85
N LYS A 52 5.85 -2.47 11.59
CA LYS A 52 4.86 -3.42 11.07
C LYS A 52 5.22 -4.90 11.29
N SER A 53 6.53 -5.26 11.24
CA SER A 53 6.95 -6.64 11.51
C SER A 53 6.57 -7.10 12.91
N THR A 54 6.71 -6.23 13.92
CA THR A 54 6.34 -6.53 15.30
C THR A 54 4.84 -6.80 15.44
N PHE A 55 4.01 -6.03 14.71
CA PHE A 55 2.56 -6.28 14.68
C PHE A 55 2.27 -7.67 14.10
N TYR A 56 2.84 -8.01 12.95
CA TYR A 56 2.61 -9.31 12.32
C TYR A 56 3.19 -10.48 13.14
N ASP A 57 4.28 -10.27 13.88
CA ASP A 57 4.80 -11.26 14.83
C ASP A 57 3.80 -11.52 15.96
N TRP A 58 3.14 -10.48 16.49
CA TRP A 58 2.08 -10.64 17.49
C TRP A 58 0.86 -11.39 16.93
N MET A 59 0.48 -11.13 15.68
CA MET A 59 -0.59 -11.87 15.01
C MET A 59 -0.24 -13.35 14.83
N LYS A 60 0.99 -13.67 14.43
CA LYS A 60 1.48 -15.06 14.34
C LYS A 60 1.46 -15.77 15.71
N ILE A 61 1.87 -15.08 16.77
CA ILE A 61 1.80 -15.63 18.13
C ILE A 61 0.35 -15.90 18.55
N ALA A 62 -0.57 -15.00 18.18
CA ALA A 62 -1.99 -15.19 18.45
C ALA A 62 -2.55 -16.41 17.71
N ASP A 63 -2.25 -16.55 16.42
CA ASP A 63 -2.75 -17.65 15.58
C ASP A 63 -2.16 -19.02 16.01
N ALA A 64 -0.92 -19.05 16.53
CA ALA A 64 -0.29 -20.24 17.06
C ALA A 64 -0.79 -20.62 18.49
N SER A 65 -1.53 -19.74 19.16
CA SER A 65 -1.94 -19.92 20.55
C SER A 65 -3.32 -20.57 20.64
N THR A 66 -3.39 -21.71 21.33
CA THR A 66 -4.67 -22.40 21.61
C THR A 66 -5.45 -21.74 22.76
N ASN A 67 -4.75 -21.03 23.66
CA ASN A 67 -5.35 -20.42 24.85
C ASN A 67 -5.44 -18.90 24.71
N LYS A 68 -6.47 -18.32 25.36
CA LYS A 68 -6.61 -16.86 25.43
C LYS A 68 -5.43 -16.22 26.15
N ASN A 69 -4.77 -15.31 25.46
CA ASN A 69 -3.68 -14.50 25.97
C ASN A 69 -3.79 -13.07 25.42
N LYS A 70 -2.87 -12.18 25.81
CA LYS A 70 -2.89 -10.78 25.34
C LYS A 70 -2.80 -10.63 23.82
N TYR A 71 -2.10 -11.54 23.13
CA TYR A 71 -1.96 -11.50 21.67
C TYR A 71 -3.23 -11.99 20.97
N THR A 72 -3.87 -13.04 21.48
CA THR A 72 -5.18 -13.49 20.97
C THR A 72 -6.25 -12.43 21.16
N ASN A 73 -6.30 -11.78 22.34
CA ASN A 73 -7.23 -10.68 22.60
C ASN A 73 -6.98 -9.49 21.65
N PHE A 74 -5.72 -9.15 21.39
CA PHE A 74 -5.34 -8.12 20.43
C PHE A 74 -5.75 -8.48 19.01
N SER A 75 -5.46 -9.72 18.56
CA SER A 75 -5.87 -10.22 17.26
C SER A 75 -7.38 -10.15 17.04
N ASP A 76 -8.15 -10.58 18.04
CA ASP A 76 -9.62 -10.51 18.00
C ASP A 76 -10.12 -9.07 17.92
N ALA A 77 -9.51 -8.15 18.66
CA ALA A 77 -9.84 -6.73 18.63
C ALA A 77 -9.53 -6.11 17.25
N VAL A 78 -8.40 -6.45 16.64
CA VAL A 78 -8.03 -6.00 15.30
C VAL A 78 -9.00 -6.54 14.25
N LYS A 79 -9.30 -7.85 14.26
CA LYS A 79 -10.27 -8.46 13.33
C LYS A 79 -11.64 -7.80 13.44
N LYS A 80 -12.09 -7.53 14.67
CA LYS A 80 -13.34 -6.81 14.93
C LYS A 80 -13.30 -5.37 14.42
N ALA A 81 -12.18 -4.65 14.60
CA ALA A 81 -12.02 -3.28 14.11
C ALA A 81 -12.08 -3.19 12.58
N MET A 82 -11.44 -4.13 11.88
CA MET A 82 -11.49 -4.24 10.42
C MET A 82 -12.92 -4.49 9.92
N ALA A 83 -13.64 -5.44 10.55
CA ALA A 83 -15.04 -5.72 10.21
C ALA A 83 -15.95 -4.51 10.45
N TRP A 84 -15.72 -3.75 11.52
CA TRP A 84 -16.45 -2.51 11.80
C TRP A 84 -16.19 -1.42 10.75
N SER A 85 -14.93 -1.24 10.34
CA SER A 85 -14.57 -0.30 9.28
C SER A 85 -15.29 -0.65 7.98
N GLU A 86 -15.20 -1.91 7.54
CA GLU A 86 -15.89 -2.37 6.34
C GLU A 86 -17.42 -2.17 6.42
N ALA A 87 -18.03 -2.57 7.53
CA ALA A 87 -19.48 -2.44 7.74
C ALA A 87 -19.92 -0.97 7.68
N ARG A 88 -19.14 -0.05 8.26
CA ARG A 88 -19.38 1.39 8.20
C ARG A 88 -19.33 1.91 6.77
N ASP A 89 -18.30 1.54 6.01
CA ASP A 89 -18.13 2.01 4.64
C ASP A 89 -19.23 1.47 3.71
N VAL A 90 -19.63 0.21 3.89
CA VAL A 90 -20.80 -0.39 3.21
C VAL A 90 -22.08 0.37 3.58
N ALA A 91 -22.27 0.75 4.84
CA ALA A 91 -23.44 1.50 5.28
C ALA A 91 -23.48 2.91 4.66
N ILE A 92 -22.33 3.58 4.54
CA ILE A 92 -22.21 4.87 3.87
C ILE A 92 -22.63 4.76 2.40
N ILE A 93 -22.08 3.76 1.67
CA ILE A 93 -22.41 3.53 0.27
C ILE A 93 -23.89 3.18 0.11
N ALA A 94 -24.44 2.34 0.97
CA ALA A 94 -25.85 1.95 0.95
C ALA A 94 -26.78 3.17 1.14
N ARG A 95 -26.45 4.06 2.08
CA ARG A 95 -27.22 5.30 2.31
C ARG A 95 -27.18 6.26 1.11
N HIS A 96 -26.01 6.39 0.48
CA HIS A 96 -25.86 7.24 -0.70
C HIS A 96 -26.51 6.66 -1.95
N SER A 97 -26.71 5.34 -2.02
CA SER A 97 -27.35 4.70 -3.18
C SER A 97 -28.83 5.01 -3.34
N GLU A 98 -29.50 5.50 -2.29
CA GLU A 98 -30.88 6.01 -2.38
C GLU A 98 -30.96 7.28 -3.25
N LYS A 99 -29.94 8.13 -3.19
CA LYS A 99 -29.88 9.40 -3.94
C LYS A 99 -29.09 9.26 -5.25
N TYR A 100 -28.06 8.43 -5.25
CA TYR A 100 -27.12 8.28 -6.36
C TYR A 100 -27.04 6.80 -6.77
N TRP A 101 -27.73 6.44 -7.85
CA TRP A 101 -27.78 5.06 -8.37
C TRP A 101 -26.38 4.48 -8.69
N GLN A 102 -25.40 5.36 -9.01
CA GLN A 102 -24.02 4.95 -9.29
C GLN A 102 -23.38 4.23 -8.10
N ALA A 103 -23.69 4.61 -6.87
CA ALA A 103 -23.20 3.96 -5.66
C ALA A 103 -23.75 2.53 -5.56
N ALA A 104 -25.03 2.32 -5.90
CA ALA A 104 -25.63 0.98 -5.97
C ALA A 104 -25.03 0.14 -7.09
N ALA A 105 -24.85 0.71 -8.28
CA ALA A 105 -24.26 0.04 -9.44
C ALA A 105 -22.81 -0.39 -9.14
N TRP A 106 -21.99 0.51 -8.59
CA TRP A 106 -20.62 0.19 -8.18
C TRP A 106 -20.55 -0.95 -7.17
N ARG A 107 -21.46 -0.95 -6.19
CA ARG A 107 -21.54 -2.00 -5.18
C ARG A 107 -21.93 -3.36 -5.79
N LEU A 108 -22.91 -3.37 -6.72
CA LEU A 108 -23.32 -4.58 -7.43
C LEU A 108 -22.20 -5.15 -8.30
N GLU A 109 -21.49 -4.27 -9.04
CA GLU A 109 -20.33 -4.64 -9.85
C GLU A 109 -19.23 -5.32 -9.03
N ARG A 110 -18.96 -4.82 -7.80
CA ARG A 110 -17.92 -5.36 -6.92
C ARG A 110 -18.34 -6.61 -6.17
N LYS A 111 -19.60 -6.68 -5.73
CA LYS A 111 -20.12 -7.80 -4.93
C LYS A 111 -20.49 -9.00 -5.78
N TYR A 112 -20.95 -8.77 -7.01
CA TYR A 112 -21.41 -9.81 -7.92
C TYR A 112 -20.81 -9.62 -9.30
N PRO A 113 -19.48 -9.77 -9.45
CA PRO A 113 -18.77 -9.49 -10.70
C PRO A 113 -19.28 -10.35 -11.87
N ASP A 114 -19.69 -11.59 -11.61
CA ASP A 114 -20.18 -12.52 -12.65
C ASP A 114 -21.52 -12.07 -13.26
N LYS A 115 -22.34 -11.31 -12.51
CA LYS A 115 -23.66 -10.84 -12.99
C LYS A 115 -23.65 -9.39 -13.43
N TRP A 116 -22.86 -8.54 -12.75
CA TRP A 116 -22.89 -7.09 -12.89
C TRP A 116 -21.52 -6.49 -13.22
N GLY A 117 -20.48 -7.33 -13.29
CA GLY A 117 -19.13 -6.88 -13.64
C GLY A 117 -19.08 -6.38 -15.08
N ARG A 118 -18.23 -5.39 -15.32
CA ARG A 118 -17.92 -4.97 -16.70
C ARG A 118 -17.28 -6.13 -17.42
N GLN A 119 -17.77 -6.42 -18.61
CA GLN A 119 -17.15 -7.42 -19.48
C GLN A 119 -15.69 -6.97 -19.74
N LYS A 120 -14.74 -7.81 -19.34
CA LYS A 120 -13.35 -7.64 -19.74
C LYS A 120 -13.29 -8.01 -21.21
N MET A 121 -13.23 -7.00 -22.09
CA MET A 121 -12.84 -7.25 -23.47
C MET A 121 -11.35 -7.64 -23.41
N GLU A 122 -11.06 -8.91 -23.52
CA GLU A 122 -9.72 -9.42 -23.79
C GLU A 122 -9.40 -9.02 -25.24
N ILE A 123 -8.76 -7.87 -25.42
CA ILE A 123 -8.18 -7.51 -26.72
C ILE A 123 -6.96 -8.40 -26.86
N GLN A 124 -7.14 -9.53 -27.55
CA GLN A 124 -6.01 -10.35 -28.01
C GLN A 124 -5.29 -9.51 -29.07
N HIS A 125 -4.20 -8.87 -28.69
CA HIS A 125 -3.24 -8.29 -29.62
C HIS A 125 -2.58 -9.45 -30.37
N SER A 126 -3.21 -9.94 -31.45
CA SER A 126 -2.53 -10.81 -32.42
C SER A 126 -1.48 -9.94 -33.12
N GLY A 127 -0.23 -10.38 -33.09
CA GLY A 127 1.04 -9.75 -33.51
C GLY A 127 1.15 -8.90 -34.79
N LYS A 128 0.03 -8.44 -35.38
CA LYS A 128 0.04 -7.46 -36.48
C LYS A 128 0.32 -6.02 -36.03
N ILE A 129 0.11 -5.70 -34.77
CA ILE A 129 0.36 -4.33 -34.25
C ILE A 129 1.85 -4.04 -34.15
N ASP A 130 2.67 -5.06 -33.85
CA ASP A 130 4.13 -4.87 -33.75
C ASP A 130 4.78 -4.52 -35.11
N ALA A 131 4.24 -5.03 -36.21
CA ALA A 131 4.72 -4.71 -37.56
C ALA A 131 4.32 -3.29 -38.01
N GLU A 132 3.11 -2.82 -37.65
CA GLU A 132 2.66 -1.46 -37.98
C GLU A 132 3.36 -0.40 -37.11
N VAL A 133 3.53 -0.68 -35.81
CA VAL A 133 4.24 0.23 -34.90
C VAL A 133 5.72 0.33 -35.25
N SER A 134 6.38 -0.75 -35.67
CA SER A 134 7.77 -0.70 -36.13
C SER A 134 7.92 0.11 -37.43
N HIS A 135 6.95 -0.01 -38.35
CA HIS A 135 6.97 0.74 -39.59
C HIS A 135 6.74 2.25 -39.40
N ILE A 136 5.83 2.63 -38.47
CA ILE A 136 5.60 4.04 -38.12
C ILE A 136 6.83 4.61 -37.42
N ALA A 137 7.43 3.84 -36.49
CA ALA A 137 8.64 4.27 -35.77
C ALA A 137 9.84 4.47 -36.72
N ASP A 138 9.99 3.67 -37.76
CA ASP A 138 11.05 3.81 -38.74
C ASP A 138 10.82 5.02 -39.68
N THR A 139 9.58 5.29 -40.04
CA THR A 139 9.18 6.49 -40.82
C THR A 139 9.43 7.76 -40.00
N ASP A 140 9.07 7.78 -38.72
CA ASP A 140 9.31 8.92 -37.84
C ASP A 140 10.82 9.16 -37.63
N ARG A 141 11.60 8.09 -37.52
CA ARG A 141 13.08 8.17 -37.43
C ARG A 141 13.70 8.80 -38.64
N GLU A 142 13.26 8.48 -39.84
CA GLU A 142 13.74 9.09 -41.09
C GLU A 142 13.33 10.57 -41.20
N VAL A 143 12.10 10.91 -40.76
CA VAL A 143 11.64 12.30 -40.71
C VAL A 143 12.50 13.12 -39.74
N ILE A 144 12.77 12.59 -38.56
CA ILE A 144 13.62 13.24 -37.53
C ILE A 144 15.05 13.42 -38.08
N LYS A 145 15.64 12.41 -38.72
CA LYS A 145 16.97 12.52 -39.32
C LYS A 145 17.04 13.61 -40.39
N ARG A 146 16.02 13.70 -41.27
CA ARG A 146 15.94 14.76 -42.30
C ARG A 146 15.80 16.15 -41.69
N ALA A 147 14.97 16.28 -40.64
CA ALA A 147 14.80 17.54 -39.93
C ALA A 147 16.13 17.99 -39.28
N LEU A 148 16.83 17.09 -38.61
CA LEU A 148 18.14 17.37 -38.00
C LEU A 148 19.21 17.74 -39.05
N ALA A 149 19.22 17.06 -40.19
CA ALA A 149 20.14 17.39 -41.29
C ALA A 149 19.87 18.80 -41.86
N LEU A 150 18.60 19.19 -41.99
CA LEU A 150 18.21 20.52 -42.47
C LEU A 150 18.64 21.62 -41.47
N VAL A 151 18.43 21.41 -40.17
CA VAL A 151 18.89 22.34 -39.13
C VAL A 151 20.42 22.48 -39.12
N ALA A 152 21.15 21.39 -39.31
CA ALA A 152 22.60 21.41 -39.38
C ALA A 152 23.11 22.15 -40.63
N GLN A 153 22.41 22.10 -41.76
CA GLN A 153 22.75 22.86 -42.98
C GLN A 153 22.51 24.36 -42.79
N THR A 154 21.36 24.75 -42.19
CA THR A 154 21.06 26.17 -41.94
C THR A 154 22.04 26.76 -40.91
N ALA A 155 22.44 26.02 -39.89
CA ALA A 155 23.43 26.47 -38.92
C ALA A 155 24.83 26.69 -39.55
N LYS A 156 25.24 25.90 -40.56
CA LYS A 156 26.49 26.12 -41.30
C LYS A 156 26.43 27.36 -42.18
N GLN A 157 25.29 27.62 -42.83
CA GLN A 157 25.12 28.81 -43.68
C GLN A 157 25.14 30.11 -42.87
N THR A 158 24.58 30.12 -41.65
CA THR A 158 24.62 31.31 -40.78
C THR A 158 26.04 31.63 -40.31
N VAL A 159 26.88 30.63 -40.06
CA VAL A 159 28.29 30.85 -39.68
C VAL A 159 29.13 31.39 -40.86
N GLU A 160 28.86 30.93 -42.06
CA GLU A 160 29.56 31.41 -43.27
C GLU A 160 29.23 32.89 -43.61
N TYR A 161 27.98 33.34 -43.31
CA TYR A 161 27.58 34.73 -43.49
C TYR A 161 28.19 35.69 -42.44
N ASP A 162 28.52 35.22 -41.26
CA ASP A 162 29.15 36.04 -40.20
C ASP A 162 30.66 36.21 -40.41
N GLU A 163 31.35 35.24 -41.04
CA GLU A 163 32.78 35.33 -41.37
C GLU A 163 33.06 36.30 -42.54
N ASP A 164 32.16 36.41 -43.52
CA ASP A 164 32.31 37.33 -44.68
C ASP A 164 32.02 38.80 -44.35
N SER A 165 31.43 39.07 -43.16
CA SER A 165 31.07 40.44 -42.75
C SER A 165 32.12 41.17 -41.91
N GLU A 166 33.19 40.51 -41.49
CA GLU A 166 34.26 41.15 -40.68
C GLU A 166 35.46 41.68 -41.50
N ASP A 167 35.56 41.40 -42.86
CA ASP A 167 36.71 41.78 -43.65
C ASP A 167 36.54 43.10 -44.43
N ASP A 168 35.46 43.85 -44.29
CA ASP A 168 35.20 45.11 -44.99
C ASP A 168 35.22 46.37 -44.10
N SER A 169 36.12 46.40 -43.11
CA SER A 169 36.29 47.56 -42.22
C SER A 169 37.81 47.86 -42.06
N THR A 170 38.49 48.30 -43.10
CA THR A 170 39.83 48.98 -42.99
C THR A 170 39.87 50.15 -43.91
#